data_9dab3889507fa8472c5a2e1419bbe382
#
_entry.id   9dab3889507fa8472c5a2e1419bbe382
#
_cell.length_a   1.000
_cell.length_b   1.000
_cell.length_c   1.000
_cell.angle_alpha   90.00
_cell.angle_beta   90.00
_cell.angle_gamma   90.00
#
_symmetry.space_group_name_H-M   'P 1'
#
loop_
_entity.id
_entity.type
_entity.pdbx_description
1 polymer ?
#
loop_
_entity_poly.entity_id
_entity_poly.type
_entity_poly.pdbx_seq_one_letter_code
_entity_poly.pdbx_strand_id
1 'polypeptide(L)'
;AMLAYGDAIALVASRMRNFRREDFARFHPGGSLGAQLAEVGQRMRPLAQCRLAEQHETLREVLSTRAVQGRWSGAVLIVDATDRLVGIFTDSDLARLFESRRETALDQPIGTVMTTRPILVPAGSMLCDAMTIMAERKLSELPVIDADSKPVGLLDITDLMSDHPPATISGDPTSTDCTLNGLRLLQQSNDHNNDHDNARIRSDPK
;
A
#
# COMPACT_ATOMS: atom_id res chain seq x y z
N ALA A 1 33.94 29.43 -11.67
CA ALA A 1 33.02 30.34 -12.38
C ALA A 1 32.24 29.60 -13.51
N MET A 2 32.89 28.77 -14.34
CA MET A 2 32.19 28.07 -15.45
C MET A 2 31.12 27.07 -14.97
N LEU A 3 31.36 26.34 -13.88
CA LEU A 3 30.38 25.37 -13.34
C LEU A 3 29.06 26.06 -12.95
N ALA A 4 29.13 27.18 -12.24
CA ALA A 4 27.96 27.94 -11.81
C ALA A 4 27.13 28.51 -12.99
N TYR A 5 27.78 28.84 -14.11
CA TYR A 5 27.07 29.23 -15.33
C TYR A 5 26.32 28.04 -15.96
N GLY A 6 26.96 26.88 -16.02
CA GLY A 6 26.35 25.65 -16.51
C GLY A 6 25.13 25.25 -15.70
N ASP A 7 25.23 25.28 -14.37
CA ASP A 7 24.14 24.99 -13.45
C ASP A 7 22.97 25.97 -13.59
N ALA A 8 23.28 27.28 -13.71
CA ALA A 8 22.25 28.29 -13.91
C ALA A 8 21.48 28.10 -15.22
N ILE A 9 22.18 27.79 -16.33
CA ILE A 9 21.56 27.52 -17.64
C ILE A 9 20.70 26.26 -17.56
N ALA A 10 21.19 25.18 -16.92
CA ALA A 10 20.46 23.95 -16.76
C ALA A 10 19.14 24.15 -15.96
N LEU A 11 19.20 24.93 -14.87
CA LEU A 11 18.02 25.27 -14.06
C LEU A 11 17.01 26.11 -14.84
N VAL A 12 17.46 27.10 -15.60
CA VAL A 12 16.58 27.93 -16.43
C VAL A 12 15.94 27.08 -17.53
N ALA A 13 16.71 26.25 -18.23
CA ALA A 13 16.22 25.36 -19.28
C ALA A 13 15.18 24.34 -18.73
N SER A 14 15.43 23.80 -17.53
CA SER A 14 14.48 22.89 -16.85
C SER A 14 13.16 23.60 -16.54
N ARG A 15 13.21 24.82 -16.03
CA ARG A 15 12.01 25.62 -15.77
C ARG A 15 11.24 25.99 -17.05
N MET A 16 11.94 26.39 -18.10
CA MET A 16 11.33 26.72 -19.37
C MET A 16 10.62 25.54 -20.05
N ARG A 17 11.10 24.32 -19.80
CA ARG A 17 10.52 23.07 -20.29
C ARG A 17 9.51 22.45 -19.35
N ASN A 18 9.17 23.10 -18.23
CA ASN A 18 8.38 22.54 -17.14
C ASN A 18 8.87 21.14 -16.72
N PHE A 19 10.20 20.92 -16.76
CA PHE A 19 10.80 19.65 -16.43
C PHE A 19 10.63 19.39 -14.94
N ARG A 20 9.89 18.34 -14.62
CA ARG A 20 9.55 17.93 -13.26
C ARG A 20 10.43 16.77 -12.80
N ARG A 21 10.36 16.47 -11.50
CA ARG A 21 11.05 15.32 -10.89
C ARG A 21 10.64 14.01 -11.57
N GLU A 22 9.37 13.89 -11.91
CA GLU A 22 8.79 12.72 -12.59
C GLU A 22 9.41 12.49 -13.98
N ASP A 23 9.71 13.58 -14.71
CA ASP A 23 10.40 13.49 -16.00
C ASP A 23 11.83 12.97 -15.82
N PHE A 24 12.52 13.39 -14.75
CA PHE A 24 13.85 12.88 -14.42
C PHE A 24 13.86 11.39 -14.14
N ALA A 25 12.87 10.89 -13.42
CA ALA A 25 12.71 9.47 -13.12
C ALA A 25 12.57 8.61 -14.39
N ARG A 26 11.86 9.12 -15.41
CA ARG A 26 11.69 8.43 -16.70
C ARG A 26 13.02 8.25 -17.46
N PHE A 27 13.96 9.20 -17.31
CA PHE A 27 15.27 9.13 -17.96
C PHE A 27 16.32 8.37 -17.13
N HIS A 28 16.10 8.20 -15.83
CA HIS A 28 17.04 7.54 -14.91
C HIS A 28 16.33 6.50 -14.01
N PRO A 29 15.67 5.48 -14.58
CA PRO A 29 14.85 4.54 -13.80
C PRO A 29 15.68 3.64 -12.85
N GLY A 30 16.96 3.45 -13.12
CA GLY A 30 17.85 2.60 -12.31
C GLY A 30 18.62 3.31 -11.19
N GLY A 31 18.46 4.62 -11.01
CA GLY A 31 19.13 5.36 -9.94
C GLY A 31 18.31 5.43 -8.66
N SER A 32 18.99 5.71 -7.51
CA SER A 32 18.33 5.89 -6.21
C SER A 32 17.20 6.93 -6.26
N LEU A 33 17.39 8.01 -7.01
CA LEU A 33 16.39 9.04 -7.22
C LEU A 33 15.24 8.56 -8.11
N GLY A 34 15.52 7.76 -9.14
CA GLY A 34 14.49 7.15 -10.00
C GLY A 34 13.61 6.17 -9.23
N ALA A 35 14.21 5.39 -8.33
CA ALA A 35 13.48 4.48 -7.47
C ALA A 35 12.54 5.22 -6.48
N GLN A 36 12.97 6.37 -5.95
CA GLN A 36 12.13 7.20 -5.08
C GLN A 36 10.97 7.88 -5.81
N LEU A 37 11.11 8.12 -7.11
CA LEU A 37 10.11 8.78 -7.96
C LEU A 37 9.24 7.78 -8.73
N ALA A 38 9.41 6.48 -8.52
CA ALA A 38 8.56 5.46 -9.12
C ALA A 38 7.13 5.54 -8.56
N GLU A 39 6.16 5.23 -9.41
CA GLU A 39 4.79 5.04 -8.96
C GLU A 39 4.60 3.65 -8.35
N VAL A 40 3.68 3.54 -7.41
CA VAL A 40 3.30 2.28 -6.76
C VAL A 40 2.93 1.22 -7.79
N GLY A 41 2.16 1.59 -8.82
CA GLY A 41 1.74 0.68 -9.89
C GLY A 41 2.87 0.04 -10.70
N GLN A 42 4.06 0.65 -10.72
CA GLN A 42 5.24 0.12 -11.41
C GLN A 42 6.02 -0.91 -10.58
N ARG A 43 5.76 -0.95 -9.28
CA ARG A 43 6.54 -1.74 -8.31
C ARG A 43 5.68 -2.71 -7.49
N MET A 44 4.36 -2.60 -7.60
CA MET A 44 3.43 -3.51 -6.94
C MET A 44 3.48 -4.90 -7.59
N ARG A 45 3.19 -5.90 -6.80
CA ARG A 45 2.83 -7.22 -7.30
C ARG A 45 1.46 -7.12 -7.96
N PRO A 46 1.29 -7.49 -9.24
CA PRO A 46 -0.01 -7.40 -9.93
C PRO A 46 -1.03 -8.35 -9.29
N LEU A 47 -2.32 -8.01 -9.39
CA LEU A 47 -3.42 -8.76 -8.78
C LEU A 47 -3.42 -10.26 -9.16
N ALA A 48 -3.01 -10.60 -10.40
CA ALA A 48 -2.90 -11.98 -10.84
C ALA A 48 -1.91 -12.84 -10.03
N GLN A 49 -1.01 -12.21 -9.29
CA GLN A 49 -0.03 -12.85 -8.40
C GLN A 49 -0.40 -12.68 -6.92
N CYS A 50 -1.57 -12.12 -6.62
CA CYS A 50 -2.09 -11.96 -5.27
C CYS A 50 -3.16 -13.01 -4.99
N ARG A 51 -3.34 -13.34 -3.70
CA ARG A 51 -4.51 -14.09 -3.28
C ARG A 51 -5.70 -13.17 -3.16
N LEU A 52 -6.80 -13.54 -3.80
CA LEU A 52 -8.06 -12.82 -3.73
C LEU A 52 -9.14 -13.78 -3.19
N ALA A 53 -9.98 -13.30 -2.29
CA ALA A 53 -11.09 -14.06 -1.72
C ALA A 53 -12.32 -13.18 -1.57
N GLU A 54 -13.50 -13.81 -1.57
CA GLU A 54 -14.75 -13.15 -1.19
C GLU A 54 -14.99 -13.29 0.31
N GLN A 55 -15.72 -12.34 0.91
CA GLN A 55 -15.95 -12.31 2.36
C GLN A 55 -16.58 -13.56 2.94
N HIS A 56 -17.38 -14.27 2.12
CA HIS A 56 -18.16 -15.43 2.54
C HIS A 56 -17.39 -16.75 2.46
N GLU A 57 -16.25 -16.79 1.77
CA GLU A 57 -15.42 -17.98 1.66
C GLU A 57 -14.80 -18.31 3.03
N THR A 58 -14.66 -19.59 3.36
CA THR A 58 -14.01 -19.98 4.60
C THR A 58 -12.50 -19.75 4.52
N LEU A 59 -11.91 -19.37 5.65
CA LEU A 59 -10.46 -19.15 5.71
C LEU A 59 -9.68 -20.40 5.29
N ARG A 60 -10.18 -21.60 5.65
CA ARG A 60 -9.57 -22.87 5.29
C ARG A 60 -9.56 -23.10 3.78
N GLU A 61 -10.68 -22.85 3.10
CA GLU A 61 -10.78 -22.96 1.65
C GLU A 61 -9.83 -22.00 0.95
N VAL A 62 -9.81 -20.74 1.36
CA VAL A 62 -8.92 -19.72 0.80
C VAL A 62 -7.45 -20.12 0.92
N LEU A 63 -7.05 -20.62 2.09
CA LEU A 63 -5.66 -21.02 2.32
C LEU A 63 -5.27 -22.31 1.62
N SER A 64 -6.21 -23.27 1.44
CA SER A 64 -5.93 -24.58 0.85
C SER A 64 -6.03 -24.61 -0.67
N THR A 65 -6.95 -23.83 -1.26
CA THR A 65 -7.33 -23.98 -2.67
C THR A 65 -6.62 -22.97 -3.59
N ARG A 66 -6.22 -21.83 -3.08
CA ARG A 66 -5.66 -20.75 -3.90
C ARG A 66 -4.14 -20.72 -3.85
N ALA A 67 -3.53 -21.75 -4.43
CA ALA A 67 -2.10 -21.74 -4.72
C ALA A 67 -1.82 -20.73 -5.83
N VAL A 68 -1.19 -19.61 -5.53
CA VAL A 68 -0.66 -18.67 -6.52
C VAL A 68 0.64 -19.24 -7.05
N GLN A 69 0.84 -19.24 -8.37
CA GLN A 69 2.13 -19.65 -8.96
C GLN A 69 3.20 -18.62 -8.57
N GLY A 70 4.29 -19.08 -7.99
CA GLY A 70 5.45 -18.27 -7.65
C GLY A 70 5.59 -18.00 -6.14
N ARG A 71 6.26 -16.90 -5.80
CA ARG A 71 6.47 -16.47 -4.42
C ARG A 71 5.15 -15.95 -3.83
N TRP A 72 4.76 -16.52 -2.71
CA TRP A 72 3.54 -16.14 -2.01
C TRP A 72 3.74 -14.81 -1.27
N SER A 73 2.76 -13.90 -1.37
CA SER A 73 2.63 -12.85 -0.37
C SER A 73 1.92 -13.44 0.84
N GLY A 74 2.31 -13.02 2.03
CA GLY A 74 1.63 -13.41 3.27
C GLY A 74 0.24 -12.81 3.43
N ALA A 75 -0.37 -12.27 2.37
CA ALA A 75 -1.64 -11.55 2.44
C ALA A 75 -2.68 -12.10 1.46
N VAL A 76 -3.94 -12.08 1.91
CA VAL A 76 -5.16 -12.32 1.11
C VAL A 76 -5.92 -11.00 1.03
N LEU A 77 -6.21 -10.55 -0.18
CA LEU A 77 -7.08 -9.40 -0.44
C LEU A 77 -8.54 -9.87 -0.45
N ILE A 78 -9.41 -9.21 0.31
CA ILE A 78 -10.80 -9.63 0.45
C ILE A 78 -11.70 -8.59 -0.20
N VAL A 79 -12.58 -9.07 -1.08
CA VAL A 79 -13.49 -8.22 -1.86
C VAL A 79 -14.95 -8.52 -1.54
N ASP A 80 -15.80 -7.55 -1.83
CA ASP A 80 -17.26 -7.70 -1.81
C ASP A 80 -17.81 -8.18 -3.16
N ALA A 81 -19.13 -8.33 -3.25
CA ALA A 81 -19.84 -8.74 -4.46
C ALA A 81 -19.69 -7.76 -5.65
N THR A 82 -19.11 -6.58 -5.44
CA THR A 82 -18.85 -5.57 -6.47
C THR A 82 -17.35 -5.48 -6.83
N ASP A 83 -16.55 -6.45 -6.40
CA ASP A 83 -15.09 -6.52 -6.51
C ASP A 83 -14.34 -5.40 -5.79
N ARG A 84 -14.95 -4.70 -4.84
CA ARG A 84 -14.27 -3.66 -4.05
C ARG A 84 -13.52 -4.29 -2.89
N LEU A 85 -12.35 -3.74 -2.60
CA LEU A 85 -11.55 -4.19 -1.48
C LEU A 85 -12.23 -3.79 -0.16
N VAL A 86 -12.55 -4.77 0.67
CA VAL A 86 -13.21 -4.57 1.96
C VAL A 86 -12.37 -5.00 3.15
N GLY A 87 -11.31 -5.79 2.90
CA GLY A 87 -10.43 -6.26 3.97
C GLY A 87 -9.15 -6.88 3.46
N ILE A 88 -8.29 -7.19 4.41
CA ILE A 88 -7.05 -7.95 4.23
C ILE A 88 -6.92 -8.97 5.35
N PHE A 89 -6.35 -10.12 5.03
CA PHE A 89 -5.96 -11.13 6.02
C PHE A 89 -4.51 -11.51 5.76
N THR A 90 -3.67 -11.45 6.79
CA THR A 90 -2.22 -11.65 6.68
C THR A 90 -1.75 -12.87 7.45
N ASP A 91 -0.52 -13.33 7.17
CA ASP A 91 0.13 -14.38 7.96
C ASP A 91 0.24 -14.01 9.45
N SER A 92 0.37 -12.72 9.76
CA SER A 92 0.33 -12.23 11.14
C SER A 92 -1.04 -12.40 11.79
N ASP A 93 -2.12 -12.24 11.04
CA ASP A 93 -3.47 -12.50 11.54
C ASP A 93 -3.69 -13.99 11.78
N LEU A 94 -3.18 -14.84 10.87
CA LEU A 94 -3.19 -16.29 11.05
C LEU A 94 -2.43 -16.71 12.33
N ALA A 95 -1.24 -16.17 12.55
CA ALA A 95 -0.45 -16.44 13.75
C ALA A 95 -1.23 -16.05 15.03
N ARG A 96 -1.89 -14.87 15.02
CA ARG A 96 -2.73 -14.44 16.16
C ARG A 96 -3.92 -15.37 16.43
N LEU A 97 -4.53 -15.97 15.39
CA LEU A 97 -5.59 -16.95 15.58
C LEU A 97 -5.08 -18.18 16.33
N PHE A 98 -3.90 -18.69 15.99
CA PHE A 98 -3.28 -19.82 16.70
C PHE A 98 -2.85 -19.45 18.11
N GLU A 99 -2.20 -18.31 18.32
CA GLU A 99 -1.81 -17.82 19.64
C GLU A 99 -3.01 -17.68 20.60
N SER A 100 -4.15 -17.23 20.07
CA SER A 100 -5.40 -17.08 20.83
C SER A 100 -6.25 -18.35 20.90
N ARG A 101 -5.76 -19.49 20.40
CA ARG A 101 -6.46 -20.79 20.36
C ARG A 101 -7.85 -20.72 19.70
N ARG A 102 -7.92 -19.98 18.62
CA ARG A 102 -9.16 -19.77 17.84
C ARG A 102 -9.13 -20.53 16.50
N GLU A 103 -8.61 -21.75 16.49
CA GLU A 103 -8.47 -22.58 15.29
C GLU A 103 -9.82 -22.89 14.63
N THR A 104 -10.90 -22.87 15.39
CA THR A 104 -12.27 -23.00 14.87
C THR A 104 -12.64 -21.86 13.90
N ALA A 105 -11.96 -20.74 13.97
CA ALA A 105 -12.14 -19.63 13.04
C ALA A 105 -11.67 -19.95 11.62
N LEU A 106 -10.87 -20.99 11.41
CA LEU A 106 -10.48 -21.47 10.09
C LEU A 106 -11.69 -21.93 9.25
N ASP A 107 -12.74 -22.42 9.89
CA ASP A 107 -13.97 -22.90 9.26
C ASP A 107 -15.07 -21.83 9.20
N GLN A 108 -14.75 -20.59 9.60
CA GLN A 108 -15.64 -19.44 9.51
C GLN A 108 -15.36 -18.62 8.24
N PRO A 109 -16.34 -17.83 7.75
CA PRO A 109 -16.12 -16.90 6.67
C PRO A 109 -14.94 -15.94 6.97
N ILE A 110 -14.05 -15.75 5.99
CA ILE A 110 -12.85 -14.90 6.16
C ILE A 110 -13.22 -13.47 6.55
N GLY A 111 -14.38 -12.98 6.13
CA GLY A 111 -14.92 -11.68 6.51
C GLY A 111 -15.09 -11.48 8.02
N THR A 112 -15.18 -12.57 8.83
CA THR A 112 -15.33 -12.47 10.30
C THR A 112 -13.99 -12.34 11.03
N VAL A 113 -12.88 -12.65 10.37
CA VAL A 113 -11.53 -12.68 10.95
C VAL A 113 -10.56 -11.73 10.26
N MET A 114 -10.94 -11.15 9.13
CA MET A 114 -10.11 -10.21 8.38
C MET A 114 -9.91 -8.88 9.13
N THR A 115 -8.86 -8.17 8.81
CA THR A 115 -8.72 -6.75 9.13
C THR A 115 -9.61 -5.96 8.18
N THR A 116 -10.69 -5.38 8.72
CA THR A 116 -11.58 -4.49 7.99
C THR A 116 -10.98 -3.10 7.85
N ARG A 117 -11.27 -2.39 6.73
CA ARG A 117 -10.73 -1.06 6.44
C ARG A 117 -9.19 -1.03 6.52
N PRO A 118 -8.50 -1.86 5.74
CA PRO A 118 -7.06 -1.83 5.71
C PRO A 118 -6.56 -0.47 5.21
N ILE A 119 -5.34 -0.11 5.58
CA ILE A 119 -4.64 1.00 4.94
C ILE A 119 -4.38 0.58 3.51
N LEU A 120 -4.68 1.45 2.56
CA LEU A 120 -4.52 1.19 1.12
C LEU A 120 -3.82 2.36 0.45
N VAL A 121 -3.35 2.13 -0.77
CA VAL A 121 -2.71 3.16 -1.58
C VAL A 121 -3.21 3.10 -3.02
N PRO A 122 -3.51 4.24 -3.67
CA PRO A 122 -3.79 4.28 -5.10
C PRO A 122 -2.58 3.89 -5.95
N ALA A 123 -2.79 3.21 -7.08
CA ALA A 123 -1.72 2.77 -7.97
C ALA A 123 -0.86 3.93 -8.53
N GLY A 124 -1.43 5.11 -8.69
CA GLY A 124 -0.72 6.33 -9.14
C GLY A 124 0.01 7.09 -8.03
N SER A 125 0.01 6.59 -6.79
CA SER A 125 0.76 7.24 -5.71
C SER A 125 2.25 7.05 -5.87
N MET A 126 3.03 7.95 -5.26
CA MET A 126 4.49 7.83 -5.24
C MET A 126 4.91 6.67 -4.33
N LEU A 127 5.89 5.91 -4.78
CA LEU A 127 6.41 4.78 -4.02
C LEU A 127 7.01 5.20 -2.66
N CYS A 128 7.69 6.34 -2.61
CA CYS A 128 8.26 6.86 -1.36
C CYS A 128 7.19 7.15 -0.31
N ASP A 129 6.02 7.64 -0.70
CA ASP A 129 4.91 7.90 0.22
C ASP A 129 4.34 6.58 0.76
N ALA A 130 4.16 5.59 -0.12
CA ALA A 130 3.72 4.26 0.28
C ALA A 130 4.71 3.59 1.24
N MET A 131 6.01 3.68 0.97
CA MET A 131 7.06 3.14 1.85
C MET A 131 7.07 3.84 3.21
N THR A 132 6.83 5.15 3.25
CA THR A 132 6.71 5.91 4.50
C THR A 132 5.53 5.41 5.33
N ILE A 133 4.37 5.21 4.71
CA ILE A 133 3.18 4.64 5.37
C ILE A 133 3.49 3.24 5.92
N MET A 134 4.15 2.38 5.12
CA MET A 134 4.52 1.03 5.56
C MET A 134 5.45 1.07 6.78
N ALA A 135 6.45 1.95 6.76
CA ALA A 135 7.40 2.09 7.87
C ALA A 135 6.75 2.63 9.15
N GLU A 136 5.97 3.71 9.05
CA GLU A 136 5.30 4.33 10.20
C GLU A 136 4.26 3.42 10.84
N ARG A 137 3.52 2.67 10.02
CA ARG A 137 2.46 1.75 10.46
C ARG A 137 2.96 0.33 10.71
N LYS A 138 4.25 0.06 10.45
CA LYS A 138 4.87 -1.28 10.58
C LYS A 138 4.14 -2.34 9.77
N LEU A 139 3.80 -1.99 8.53
CA LEU A 139 3.12 -2.87 7.59
C LEU A 139 4.14 -3.56 6.68
N SER A 140 4.01 -4.86 6.49
CA SER A 140 4.78 -5.63 5.52
C SER A 140 4.10 -5.66 4.16
N GLU A 141 2.78 -5.56 4.14
CA GLU A 141 1.93 -5.57 2.95
C GLU A 141 1.01 -4.36 2.92
N LEU A 142 0.84 -3.76 1.74
CA LEU A 142 -0.02 -2.62 1.53
C LEU A 142 -0.86 -2.83 0.25
N PRO A 143 -2.18 -3.02 0.37
CA PRO A 143 -3.07 -3.17 -0.78
C PRO A 143 -3.06 -1.96 -1.69
N VAL A 144 -3.06 -2.20 -3.00
CA VAL A 144 -3.10 -1.17 -4.04
C VAL A 144 -4.43 -1.24 -4.75
N ILE A 145 -5.09 -0.08 -4.87
CA ILE A 145 -6.41 0.05 -5.48
C ILE A 145 -6.41 1.01 -6.68
N ASP A 146 -7.43 0.86 -7.51
CA ASP A 146 -7.78 1.83 -8.56
C ASP A 146 -8.72 2.93 -8.03
N ALA A 147 -9.22 3.76 -8.96
CA ALA A 147 -10.17 4.85 -8.67
C ALA A 147 -11.54 4.36 -8.16
N ASP A 148 -11.91 3.11 -8.50
CA ASP A 148 -13.18 2.49 -8.12
C ASP A 148 -13.08 1.68 -6.82
N SER A 149 -11.95 1.78 -6.12
CA SER A 149 -11.62 1.01 -4.90
C SER A 149 -11.50 -0.49 -5.14
N LYS A 150 -11.23 -0.92 -6.37
CA LYS A 150 -10.95 -2.31 -6.70
C LYS A 150 -9.47 -2.60 -6.50
N PRO A 151 -9.08 -3.76 -5.96
CA PRO A 151 -7.69 -4.13 -5.82
C PRO A 151 -7.06 -4.35 -7.19
N VAL A 152 -5.91 -3.74 -7.43
CA VAL A 152 -5.10 -3.93 -8.65
C VAL A 152 -3.77 -4.62 -8.36
N GLY A 153 -3.38 -4.70 -7.10
CA GLY A 153 -2.16 -5.35 -6.68
C GLY A 153 -1.87 -5.21 -5.19
N LEU A 154 -0.63 -5.53 -4.85
CA LEU A 154 -0.13 -5.50 -3.48
C LEU A 154 1.32 -5.00 -3.48
N LEU A 155 1.66 -4.05 -2.62
CA LEU A 155 3.04 -3.74 -2.26
C LEU A 155 3.46 -4.67 -1.14
N ASP A 156 4.54 -5.42 -1.36
CA ASP A 156 5.17 -6.29 -0.37
C ASP A 156 6.57 -5.76 -0.09
N ILE A 157 6.91 -5.54 1.16
CA ILE A 157 8.21 -4.99 1.57
C ILE A 157 9.37 -5.87 1.06
N THR A 158 9.17 -7.17 0.96
CA THR A 158 10.19 -8.10 0.48
C THR A 158 10.46 -7.97 -1.01
N ASP A 159 9.44 -7.60 -1.80
CA ASP A 159 9.61 -7.32 -3.23
C ASP A 159 10.37 -6.01 -3.43
N LEU A 160 10.08 -5.00 -2.61
CA LEU A 160 10.78 -3.71 -2.64
C LEU A 160 12.26 -3.83 -2.27
N MET A 161 12.60 -4.74 -1.37
CA MET A 161 13.99 -4.99 -0.96
C MET A 161 14.78 -5.84 -1.95
N SER A 162 14.11 -6.69 -2.73
CA SER A 162 14.76 -7.62 -3.67
C SER A 162 15.40 -6.92 -4.86
N ASP A 163 14.83 -5.80 -5.28
CA ASP A 163 15.26 -5.06 -6.47
C ASP A 163 16.32 -3.98 -6.20
N HIS A 164 16.65 -3.72 -4.93
CA HIS A 164 17.71 -2.77 -4.56
C HIS A 164 18.53 -3.34 -3.41
N PRO A 165 19.86 -3.46 -3.57
CA PRO A 165 20.73 -3.60 -2.41
C PRO A 165 20.50 -2.37 -1.52
N PRO A 166 20.50 -2.50 -0.19
CA PRO A 166 20.30 -1.38 0.71
C PRO A 166 21.36 -0.32 0.36
N ALA A 167 20.90 0.82 -0.16
CA ALA A 167 21.73 1.99 -0.28
C ALA A 167 22.22 2.29 1.15
N THR A 168 23.53 2.21 1.35
CA THR A 168 24.17 2.60 2.59
C THR A 168 23.65 3.98 2.95
N ILE A 169 22.86 4.07 4.02
CA ILE A 169 22.36 5.32 4.56
C ILE A 169 23.56 6.02 5.20
N SER A 170 24.33 6.73 4.37
CA SER A 170 25.28 7.75 4.79
C SER A 170 24.68 9.08 4.38
N GLY A 171 23.96 9.74 5.27
CA GLY A 171 23.46 11.08 5.01
C GLY A 171 22.31 11.48 5.92
N ASP A 172 22.64 12.34 6.79
CA ASP A 172 21.92 13.42 7.48
C ASP A 172 20.37 13.28 7.62
N PRO A 173 19.83 13.20 8.85
CA PRO A 173 18.40 13.08 9.14
C PRO A 173 17.58 14.38 8.96
N THR A 174 18.11 15.40 8.28
CA THR A 174 17.46 16.72 8.16
C THR A 174 16.84 17.05 6.80
N SER A 175 16.73 16.10 5.87
CA SER A 175 15.99 16.32 4.62
C SER A 175 14.51 15.95 4.80
N THR A 176 13.80 16.83 5.46
CA THR A 176 12.35 16.84 5.67
C THR A 176 11.66 17.43 4.42
N ASP A 177 11.49 16.66 3.33
CA ASP A 177 10.71 17.18 2.20
C ASP A 177 9.95 16.11 1.40
N CYS A 178 9.54 15.03 2.05
CA CYS A 178 8.53 14.11 1.55
C CYS A 178 7.32 14.10 2.49
N THR A 179 6.81 15.30 2.85
CA THR A 179 5.76 15.41 3.85
C THR A 179 4.44 15.93 3.29
N LEU A 180 3.41 15.16 3.60
CA LEU A 180 2.05 15.63 3.95
C LEU A 180 0.98 15.79 2.88
N ASN A 181 1.19 15.56 1.59
CA ASN A 181 0.07 15.62 0.66
C ASN A 181 -0.73 14.30 0.55
N GLY A 182 -0.09 13.14 0.71
CA GLY A 182 -0.77 11.83 0.66
C GLY A 182 -1.64 11.55 1.89
N LEU A 183 -1.20 11.98 3.08
CA LEU A 183 -1.94 11.77 4.34
C LEU A 183 -3.23 12.58 4.44
N ARG A 184 -3.29 13.75 3.79
CA ARG A 184 -4.50 14.62 3.84
C ARG A 184 -5.68 14.05 3.07
N LEU A 185 -5.43 13.34 1.97
CA LEU A 185 -6.50 12.74 1.16
C LEU A 185 -7.10 11.49 1.83
N LEU A 186 -6.29 10.73 2.57
CA LEU A 186 -6.75 9.52 3.27
C LEU A 186 -7.52 9.85 4.56
N GLN A 187 -7.20 10.95 5.24
CA GLN A 187 -7.94 11.40 6.44
C GLN A 187 -9.31 11.98 6.08
N GLN A 188 -9.46 12.68 4.98
CA GLN A 188 -10.77 13.25 4.57
C GLN A 188 -11.77 12.17 4.16
N SER A 189 -11.34 11.00 3.68
CA SER A 189 -12.24 9.87 3.41
C SER A 189 -12.69 9.15 4.68
N ASN A 190 -11.92 9.24 5.77
CA ASN A 190 -12.22 8.56 7.02
C ASN A 190 -13.18 9.37 7.93
N ASP A 191 -13.11 10.70 7.86
CA ASP A 191 -13.92 11.58 8.71
C ASP A 191 -15.39 11.65 8.24
N HIS A 192 -15.66 11.45 6.94
CA HIS A 192 -17.03 11.50 6.41
C HIS A 192 -17.89 10.27 6.75
N ASN A 193 -17.26 9.16 7.21
CA ASN A 193 -17.96 7.91 7.52
C ASN A 193 -18.18 7.67 9.03
N ASN A 194 -17.61 8.53 9.89
CA ASN A 194 -17.66 8.35 11.34
C ASN A 194 -18.87 9.06 11.99
N ASP A 195 -19.53 9.97 11.26
CA ASP A 195 -20.69 10.72 11.79
C ASP A 195 -22.03 9.98 11.67
N HIS A 196 -22.11 8.90 10.87
CA HIS A 196 -23.36 8.15 10.73
C HIS A 196 -23.56 6.99 11.72
N ASP A 197 -22.50 6.48 12.34
CA ASP A 197 -22.62 5.34 13.28
C ASP A 197 -22.82 5.75 14.76
N ASN A 198 -22.55 7.01 15.10
CA ASN A 198 -22.67 7.48 16.49
C ASN A 198 -24.09 7.94 16.88
N ALA A 199 -25.03 7.95 15.93
CA ALA A 199 -26.42 8.36 16.17
C ALA A 199 -27.37 7.20 16.55
N ARG A 200 -26.90 5.93 16.50
CA ARG A 200 -27.76 4.74 16.74
C ARG A 200 -27.60 4.07 18.10
N ILE A 201 -26.71 4.52 18.97
CA ILE A 201 -26.48 3.89 20.29
C ILE A 201 -27.05 4.71 21.48
N ARG A 202 -27.88 5.70 21.21
CA ARG A 202 -28.56 6.44 22.29
C ARG A 202 -30.07 6.50 22.08
N SER A 203 -30.74 5.38 22.20
CA SER A 203 -32.18 5.36 22.55
C SER A 203 -32.60 3.95 22.89
N ASP A 204 -32.47 3.55 24.16
CA ASP A 204 -33.49 2.77 24.83
C ASP A 204 -33.38 2.97 26.35
N PRO A 205 -34.39 3.58 26.99
CA PRO A 205 -34.55 3.52 28.42
C PRO A 205 -35.68 2.54 28.74
N LYS A 206 -35.38 1.66 29.61
CA LYS A 206 -36.18 0.76 30.44
C LYS A 206 -36.10 -0.72 30.09
#